data_ab2303c87f26ddd56f2da16e64171213
#
_entry.id   ab2303c87f26ddd56f2da16e64171213
#
_cell.length_a   1.000
_cell.length_b   1.000
_cell.length_c   1.000
_cell.angle_alpha   90.00
_cell.angle_beta   90.00
_cell.angle_gamma   90.00
#
_symmetry.space_group_name_H-M   'P 1'
#
loop_
_entity.id
_entity.type
_entity.pdbx_description
1 polymer ?
#
loop_
_entity_poly.entity_id
_entity_poly.type
_entity_poly.pdbx_seq_one_letter_code
_entity_poly.pdbx_strand_id
1 'polypeptide(L)'
;MTGPAVHPFLVAMLCGSGTETPLRLPPGEMDWEGIAREAARHGLTPLLSRGLKRTGMARRLPAGLAARLEEELVGLAARNMLLASELRSILRAFEDRQVSCAPLRGLDLAERLYDDITARPMGDLDLLVRKVDLSEATAIFRDLGYRGIDRRAGFAQAFCNTLEFFKDRHGWIIVEPHWTIAYPPFVDRVDMEGVWRRCSRGRVVGVDTWLLAPEDLLLHLCLHLVHRGGTAPLLWSYEIDRLVRQEEAALDWHRLVVTAREAGLESLLSRTLGKVRALLATPLPDRILDQLANAPAPFLEGRLVGLLAGGSSVDGKESLALLFTLKGFRAKLKYALALLFPSPEFMRVEYGLTSETQLGVAYLRRFRFLVWEGCRGIVRLIA
;
A
#
# COMPACT_ATOMS: atom_id res chain seq x y z
N MET A 1 3.67 8.51 -19.65
CA MET A 1 4.83 7.65 -19.94
C MET A 1 4.59 6.30 -19.29
N THR A 2 4.51 5.26 -20.08
CA THR A 2 4.39 3.86 -19.61
C THR A 2 5.69 3.50 -18.89
N GLY A 3 5.61 3.02 -17.64
CA GLY A 3 6.75 2.39 -17.00
C GLY A 3 7.28 1.23 -17.87
N PRO A 4 8.48 0.71 -17.60
CA PRO A 4 9.02 -0.40 -18.36
C PRO A 4 7.97 -1.50 -18.42
N ALA A 5 7.69 -2.00 -19.64
CA ALA A 5 6.68 -3.03 -19.85
C ALA A 5 7.07 -4.26 -19.03
N VAL A 6 6.14 -4.72 -18.18
CA VAL A 6 6.35 -5.95 -17.38
C VAL A 6 6.56 -7.13 -18.33
N HIS A 7 7.50 -8.00 -17.99
CA HIS A 7 7.82 -9.16 -18.82
C HIS A 7 6.55 -10.02 -19.07
N PRO A 8 6.18 -10.28 -20.33
CA PRO A 8 4.92 -10.95 -20.66
C PRO A 8 4.73 -12.32 -19.98
N PHE A 9 5.83 -13.01 -19.70
CA PHE A 9 5.81 -14.28 -18.97
C PHE A 9 5.26 -14.12 -17.54
N LEU A 10 5.65 -13.06 -16.81
CA LEU A 10 5.15 -12.82 -15.46
C LEU A 10 3.64 -12.53 -15.48
N VAL A 11 3.17 -11.73 -16.43
CA VAL A 11 1.74 -11.46 -16.59
C VAL A 11 0.96 -12.73 -16.92
N ALA A 12 1.44 -13.52 -17.88
CA ALA A 12 0.81 -14.79 -18.27
C ALA A 12 0.76 -15.79 -17.10
N MET A 13 1.82 -15.84 -16.29
CA MET A 13 1.88 -16.67 -15.09
C MET A 13 0.82 -16.27 -14.06
N LEU A 14 0.62 -14.96 -13.84
CA LEU A 14 -0.39 -14.45 -12.92
C LEU A 14 -1.81 -14.72 -13.42
N CYS A 15 -2.09 -14.49 -14.69
CA CYS A 15 -3.37 -14.81 -15.31
C CYS A 15 -3.70 -16.31 -15.25
N GLY A 16 -2.69 -17.17 -15.35
CA GLY A 16 -2.83 -18.63 -15.30
C GLY A 16 -2.83 -19.20 -13.86
N SER A 17 -2.70 -18.40 -12.83
CA SER A 17 -2.57 -18.90 -11.45
C SER A 17 -3.81 -19.58 -10.89
N GLY A 18 -4.98 -19.39 -11.50
CA GLY A 18 -6.26 -20.00 -11.13
C GLY A 18 -6.82 -20.99 -12.18
N THR A 19 -6.09 -21.29 -13.25
CA THR A 19 -6.57 -22.14 -14.34
C THR A 19 -5.63 -23.30 -14.58
N GLU A 20 -6.17 -24.45 -15.03
CA GLU A 20 -5.38 -25.60 -15.50
C GLU A 20 -4.71 -25.35 -16.87
N THR A 21 -4.87 -24.17 -17.43
CA THR A 21 -4.37 -23.84 -18.76
C THR A 21 -2.84 -23.86 -18.76
N PRO A 22 -2.19 -24.63 -19.62
CA PRO A 22 -0.73 -24.69 -19.70
C PRO A 22 -0.17 -23.31 -20.05
N LEU A 23 0.81 -22.87 -19.29
CA LEU A 23 1.53 -21.62 -19.57
C LEU A 23 2.24 -21.78 -20.93
N ARG A 24 1.80 -21.05 -21.96
CA ARG A 24 2.50 -21.03 -23.24
C ARG A 24 3.78 -20.22 -23.10
N LEU A 25 4.92 -20.90 -23.26
CA LEU A 25 6.20 -20.20 -23.31
C LEU A 25 6.34 -19.41 -24.61
N PRO A 26 6.88 -18.19 -24.56
CA PRO A 26 7.33 -17.53 -25.77
C PRO A 26 8.42 -18.41 -26.45
N PRO A 27 8.47 -18.46 -27.79
CA PRO A 27 9.52 -19.17 -28.51
C PRO A 27 10.88 -18.48 -28.26
N GLY A 28 11.93 -19.28 -28.01
CA GLY A 28 13.31 -18.80 -27.80
C GLY A 28 13.91 -19.12 -26.45
N GLU A 29 15.16 -18.74 -26.27
CA GLU A 29 15.84 -18.80 -24.97
C GLU A 29 15.23 -17.77 -24.00
N MET A 30 14.97 -18.21 -22.77
CA MET A 30 14.39 -17.38 -21.72
C MET A 30 15.52 -16.71 -20.93
N ASP A 31 15.46 -15.37 -20.79
CA ASP A 31 16.31 -14.65 -19.84
C ASP A 31 15.77 -14.85 -18.40
N TRP A 32 16.06 -16.03 -17.84
CA TRP A 32 15.63 -16.39 -16.49
C TRP A 32 16.16 -15.43 -15.42
N GLU A 33 17.38 -14.89 -15.60
CA GLU A 33 17.97 -13.90 -14.69
C GLU A 33 17.19 -12.58 -14.74
N GLY A 34 16.84 -12.10 -15.92
CA GLY A 34 16.01 -10.91 -16.10
C GLY A 34 14.61 -11.08 -15.50
N ILE A 35 13.97 -12.23 -15.76
CA ILE A 35 12.65 -12.56 -15.22
C ILE A 35 12.68 -12.61 -13.69
N ALA A 36 13.71 -13.24 -13.08
CA ALA A 36 13.82 -13.33 -11.62
C ALA A 36 14.05 -11.95 -10.99
N ARG A 37 14.95 -11.12 -11.55
CA ARG A 37 15.15 -9.74 -11.07
C ARG A 37 13.87 -8.90 -11.14
N GLU A 38 13.12 -9.06 -12.22
CA GLU A 38 11.86 -8.34 -12.38
C GLU A 38 10.79 -8.86 -11.42
N ALA A 39 10.70 -10.17 -11.21
CA ALA A 39 9.81 -10.77 -10.22
C ALA A 39 10.12 -10.27 -8.81
N ALA A 40 11.40 -10.20 -8.42
CA ALA A 40 11.82 -9.65 -7.13
C ALA A 40 11.39 -8.18 -6.98
N ARG A 41 11.65 -7.35 -7.99
CA ARG A 41 11.24 -5.93 -7.99
C ARG A 41 9.73 -5.74 -7.84
N HIS A 42 8.94 -6.65 -8.37
CA HIS A 42 7.48 -6.61 -8.32
C HIS A 42 6.86 -7.42 -7.18
N GLY A 43 7.67 -7.97 -6.26
CA GLY A 43 7.19 -8.79 -5.13
C GLY A 43 6.63 -10.15 -5.55
N LEU A 44 7.01 -10.66 -6.72
CA LEU A 44 6.46 -11.87 -7.33
C LEU A 44 7.33 -13.12 -7.17
N THR A 45 8.46 -13.05 -6.46
CA THR A 45 9.39 -14.19 -6.32
C THR A 45 8.68 -15.47 -5.81
N PRO A 46 7.82 -15.41 -4.77
CA PRO A 46 7.11 -16.60 -4.31
C PRO A 46 6.14 -17.15 -5.36
N LEU A 47 5.42 -16.26 -6.06
CA LEU A 47 4.48 -16.65 -7.11
C LEU A 47 5.20 -17.23 -8.33
N LEU A 48 6.34 -16.64 -8.71
CA LEU A 48 7.20 -17.18 -9.76
C LEU A 48 7.65 -18.60 -9.43
N SER A 49 8.19 -18.80 -8.23
CA SER A 49 8.64 -20.13 -7.80
C SER A 49 7.51 -21.16 -7.82
N ARG A 50 6.33 -20.81 -7.30
CA ARG A 50 5.15 -21.68 -7.35
C ARG A 50 4.72 -21.99 -8.79
N GLY A 51 4.66 -20.97 -9.64
CA GLY A 51 4.30 -21.13 -11.04
C GLY A 51 5.25 -22.07 -11.78
N LEU A 52 6.56 -21.91 -11.58
CA LEU A 52 7.59 -22.76 -12.17
C LEU A 52 7.52 -24.20 -11.67
N LYS A 53 7.27 -24.41 -10.39
CA LYS A 53 7.08 -25.76 -9.81
C LYS A 53 5.84 -26.44 -10.37
N ARG A 54 4.70 -25.75 -10.39
CA ARG A 54 3.41 -26.26 -10.92
C ARG A 54 3.49 -26.67 -12.39
N THR A 55 4.20 -25.89 -13.20
CA THR A 55 4.35 -26.13 -14.65
C THR A 55 5.51 -27.07 -15.02
N GLY A 56 6.28 -27.55 -14.02
CA GLY A 56 7.48 -28.35 -14.23
C GLY A 56 8.66 -27.60 -14.85
N MET A 57 8.54 -26.26 -14.99
CA MET A 57 9.58 -25.41 -15.59
C MET A 57 10.74 -25.12 -14.64
N ALA A 58 10.61 -25.38 -13.36
CA ALA A 58 11.68 -25.22 -12.38
C ALA A 58 12.98 -25.97 -12.81
N ARG A 59 12.85 -27.07 -13.52
CA ARG A 59 13.99 -27.87 -14.07
C ARG A 59 14.77 -27.15 -15.18
N ARG A 60 14.21 -26.08 -15.76
CA ARG A 60 14.86 -25.28 -16.83
C ARG A 60 15.67 -24.10 -16.27
N LEU A 61 15.57 -23.85 -14.97
CA LEU A 61 16.37 -22.77 -14.34
C LEU A 61 17.83 -23.17 -14.29
N PRO A 62 18.76 -22.21 -14.53
CA PRO A 62 20.16 -22.39 -14.17
C PRO A 62 20.30 -22.76 -12.69
N ALA A 63 21.17 -23.73 -12.37
CA ALA A 63 21.31 -24.25 -11.00
C ALA A 63 21.61 -23.15 -9.98
N GLY A 64 22.46 -22.18 -10.32
CA GLY A 64 22.78 -21.05 -9.45
C GLY A 64 21.60 -20.12 -9.20
N LEU A 65 20.73 -19.93 -10.19
CA LEU A 65 19.51 -19.12 -10.02
C LEU A 65 18.48 -19.85 -9.16
N ALA A 66 18.31 -21.16 -9.36
CA ALA A 66 17.38 -21.95 -8.55
C ALA A 66 17.75 -21.88 -7.06
N ALA A 67 19.04 -22.03 -6.73
CA ALA A 67 19.53 -21.93 -5.35
C ALA A 67 19.30 -20.54 -4.74
N ARG A 68 19.57 -19.46 -5.49
CA ARG A 68 19.31 -18.08 -5.01
C ARG A 68 17.82 -17.81 -4.76
N LEU A 69 16.94 -18.29 -5.64
CA LEU A 69 15.50 -18.17 -5.45
C LEU A 69 15.02 -18.92 -4.20
N GLU A 70 15.57 -20.11 -3.92
CA GLU A 70 15.27 -20.86 -2.70
C GLU A 70 15.73 -20.13 -1.44
N GLU A 71 16.95 -19.58 -1.45
CA GLU A 71 17.47 -18.77 -0.35
C GLU A 71 16.61 -17.53 -0.09
N GLU A 72 16.22 -16.79 -1.14
CA GLU A 72 15.32 -15.64 -1.04
C GLU A 72 13.97 -16.03 -0.44
N LEU A 73 13.39 -17.16 -0.86
CA LEU A 73 12.12 -17.66 -0.32
C LEU A 73 12.20 -18.02 1.16
N VAL A 74 13.31 -18.63 1.60
CA VAL A 74 13.55 -18.93 3.01
C VAL A 74 13.65 -17.65 3.82
N GLY A 75 14.35 -16.63 3.32
CA GLY A 75 14.45 -15.32 3.96
C GLY A 75 13.10 -14.61 4.07
N LEU A 76 12.30 -14.64 3.00
CA LEU A 76 10.93 -14.08 2.99
C LEU A 76 10.03 -14.81 3.99
N ALA A 77 10.07 -16.15 4.02
CA ALA A 77 9.28 -16.94 4.97
C ALA A 77 9.66 -16.61 6.43
N ALA A 78 10.94 -16.57 6.74
CA ALA A 78 11.43 -16.20 8.07
C ALA A 78 10.96 -14.79 8.49
N ARG A 79 11.06 -13.81 7.57
CA ARG A 79 10.57 -12.44 7.80
C ARG A 79 9.06 -12.43 8.08
N ASN A 80 8.27 -13.12 7.28
CA ASN A 80 6.82 -13.18 7.43
C ASN A 80 6.40 -13.86 8.74
N MET A 81 7.10 -14.92 9.15
CA MET A 81 6.87 -15.57 10.44
C MET A 81 7.17 -14.63 11.62
N LEU A 82 8.21 -13.82 11.52
CA LEU A 82 8.53 -12.79 12.52
C LEU A 82 7.40 -11.75 12.58
N LEU A 83 6.96 -11.22 11.44
CA LEU A 83 5.86 -10.26 11.35
C LEU A 83 4.54 -10.87 11.88
N ALA A 84 4.26 -12.13 11.59
CA ALA A 84 3.08 -12.85 12.12
C ALA A 84 3.13 -12.97 13.64
N SER A 85 4.31 -13.24 14.22
CA SER A 85 4.51 -13.28 15.67
C SER A 85 4.28 -11.91 16.31
N GLU A 86 4.77 -10.85 15.70
CA GLU A 86 4.58 -9.47 16.18
C GLU A 86 3.11 -9.05 16.05
N LEU A 87 2.47 -9.31 14.90
CA LEU A 87 1.04 -9.01 14.72
C LEU A 87 0.18 -9.73 15.77
N ARG A 88 0.47 -10.99 16.04
CA ARG A 88 -0.24 -11.76 17.09
C ARG A 88 -0.12 -11.08 18.46
N SER A 89 1.06 -10.60 18.81
CA SER A 89 1.29 -9.89 20.08
C SER A 89 0.54 -8.56 20.13
N ILE A 90 0.53 -7.82 19.02
CA ILE A 90 -0.19 -6.56 18.89
C ILE A 90 -1.70 -6.79 19.01
N LEU A 91 -2.27 -7.70 18.22
CA LEU A 91 -3.71 -7.93 18.23
C LEU A 91 -4.22 -8.38 19.60
N ARG A 92 -3.47 -9.22 20.34
CA ARG A 92 -3.81 -9.59 21.72
C ARG A 92 -3.80 -8.38 22.66
N ALA A 93 -2.79 -7.53 22.57
CA ALA A 93 -2.72 -6.32 23.40
C ALA A 93 -3.86 -5.33 23.10
N PHE A 94 -4.30 -5.24 21.84
CA PHE A 94 -5.48 -4.46 21.46
C PHE A 94 -6.78 -5.08 21.99
N GLU A 95 -6.92 -6.40 21.94
CA GLU A 95 -8.06 -7.15 22.49
C GLU A 95 -8.16 -6.98 24.00
N ASP A 96 -7.05 -7.15 24.73
CA ASP A 96 -6.97 -7.01 26.19
C ASP A 96 -7.40 -5.60 26.66
N ARG A 97 -7.15 -4.57 25.85
CA ARG A 97 -7.55 -3.17 26.12
C ARG A 97 -8.87 -2.76 25.47
N GLN A 98 -9.55 -3.69 24.81
CA GLN A 98 -10.82 -3.47 24.12
C GLN A 98 -10.75 -2.37 23.03
N VAL A 99 -9.60 -2.18 22.41
CA VAL A 99 -9.40 -1.27 21.29
C VAL A 99 -9.64 -2.00 19.98
N SER A 100 -10.54 -1.47 19.15
CA SER A 100 -10.84 -2.06 17.84
C SER A 100 -9.66 -1.94 16.88
N CYS A 101 -9.24 -3.06 16.29
CA CYS A 101 -8.15 -3.13 15.33
C CYS A 101 -8.53 -4.06 14.17
N ALA A 102 -8.15 -3.69 12.94
CA ALA A 102 -8.30 -4.52 11.76
C ALA A 102 -7.01 -4.47 10.92
N PRO A 103 -6.34 -5.60 10.63
CA PRO A 103 -5.27 -5.61 9.65
C PRO A 103 -5.77 -5.18 8.28
N LEU A 104 -5.04 -4.29 7.60
CA LEU A 104 -5.46 -3.73 6.30
C LEU A 104 -4.94 -4.52 5.11
N ARG A 105 -3.76 -5.07 5.23
CA ARG A 105 -3.03 -5.77 4.16
C ARG A 105 -2.10 -6.82 4.79
N GLY A 106 -0.95 -7.05 4.17
CA GLY A 106 0.09 -7.91 4.75
C GLY A 106 -0.44 -9.31 5.03
N LEU A 107 -0.54 -9.65 6.30
CA LEU A 107 -0.94 -10.98 6.77
C LEU A 107 -2.42 -11.28 6.52
N ASP A 108 -3.33 -10.28 6.58
CA ASP A 108 -4.74 -10.50 6.20
C ASP A 108 -4.85 -10.96 4.75
N LEU A 109 -4.19 -10.26 3.82
CA LEU A 109 -4.18 -10.67 2.42
C LEU A 109 -3.46 -12.00 2.20
N ALA A 110 -2.38 -12.26 2.95
CA ALA A 110 -1.64 -13.51 2.84
C ALA A 110 -2.51 -14.72 3.22
N GLU A 111 -3.29 -14.64 4.29
CA GLU A 111 -4.23 -15.68 4.69
C GLU A 111 -5.46 -15.73 3.75
N ARG A 112 -6.04 -14.57 3.42
CA ARG A 112 -7.28 -14.48 2.62
C ARG A 112 -7.08 -14.88 1.15
N LEU A 113 -5.99 -14.45 0.50
CA LEU A 113 -5.80 -14.60 -0.94
C LEU A 113 -4.81 -15.68 -1.36
N TYR A 114 -3.94 -16.15 -0.46
CA TYR A 114 -2.84 -17.06 -0.82
C TYR A 114 -2.87 -18.38 -0.06
N ASP A 115 -3.66 -18.50 1.01
CA ASP A 115 -3.67 -19.65 1.92
C ASP A 115 -2.28 -20.01 2.50
N ASP A 116 -1.34 -19.05 2.44
CA ASP A 116 0.05 -19.25 2.84
C ASP A 116 0.73 -17.90 3.15
N ILE A 117 1.01 -17.68 4.41
CA ILE A 117 1.64 -16.43 4.88
C ILE A 117 3.05 -16.21 4.31
N THR A 118 3.69 -17.25 3.76
CA THR A 118 5.02 -17.15 3.15
C THR A 118 4.99 -16.73 1.69
N ALA A 119 3.81 -16.77 1.06
CA ALA A 119 3.65 -16.51 -0.37
C ALA A 119 3.62 -15.02 -0.74
N ARG A 120 3.48 -14.13 0.22
CA ARG A 120 3.37 -12.69 0.02
C ARG A 120 4.52 -11.94 0.70
N PRO A 121 5.43 -11.29 -0.05
CA PRO A 121 6.43 -10.41 0.57
C PRO A 121 5.78 -9.23 1.30
N MET A 122 6.25 -8.92 2.51
CA MET A 122 5.80 -7.77 3.28
C MET A 122 6.93 -7.15 4.08
N GLY A 123 6.89 -5.82 4.25
CA GLY A 123 7.90 -5.05 4.98
C GLY A 123 7.40 -4.54 6.33
N ASP A 124 6.11 -4.31 6.45
CA ASP A 124 5.42 -3.60 7.50
C ASP A 124 4.11 -4.29 7.92
N LEU A 125 3.51 -3.78 8.98
CA LEU A 125 2.20 -4.19 9.49
C LEU A 125 1.27 -2.98 9.46
N ASP A 126 0.30 -2.98 8.55
CA ASP A 126 -0.72 -1.94 8.44
C ASP A 126 -1.95 -2.34 9.26
N LEU A 127 -2.38 -1.47 10.15
CA LEU A 127 -3.48 -1.73 11.09
C LEU A 127 -4.48 -0.58 11.05
N LEU A 128 -5.73 -0.85 10.74
CA LEU A 128 -6.79 0.14 10.90
C LEU A 128 -7.20 0.24 12.36
N VAL A 129 -7.19 1.45 12.91
CA VAL A 129 -7.67 1.79 14.26
C VAL A 129 -8.62 2.97 14.18
N ARG A 130 -9.53 3.08 15.13
CA ARG A 130 -10.41 4.27 15.19
C ARG A 130 -9.60 5.51 15.56
N LYS A 131 -9.87 6.62 14.90
CA LYS A 131 -9.15 7.89 15.16
C LYS A 131 -9.28 8.34 16.64
N VAL A 132 -10.39 8.02 17.29
CA VAL A 132 -10.62 8.32 18.71
C VAL A 132 -9.74 7.47 19.64
N ASP A 133 -9.30 6.30 19.20
CA ASP A 133 -8.51 5.36 20.01
C ASP A 133 -7.00 5.51 19.77
N LEU A 134 -6.55 6.50 18.98
CA LEU A 134 -5.13 6.67 18.63
C LEU A 134 -4.21 6.87 19.83
N SER A 135 -4.69 7.54 20.89
CA SER A 135 -3.89 7.71 22.12
C SER A 135 -3.65 6.38 22.82
N GLU A 136 -4.69 5.55 22.92
CA GLU A 136 -4.60 4.22 23.52
C GLU A 136 -3.79 3.27 22.64
N ALA A 137 -4.00 3.27 21.32
CA ALA A 137 -3.18 2.52 20.38
C ALA A 137 -1.69 2.89 20.50
N THR A 138 -1.39 4.18 20.65
CA THR A 138 -0.01 4.66 20.88
C THR A 138 0.57 4.13 22.19
N ALA A 139 -0.23 4.08 23.26
CA ALA A 139 0.19 3.52 24.54
C ALA A 139 0.48 2.02 24.41
N ILE A 140 -0.39 1.26 23.74
CA ILE A 140 -0.19 -0.17 23.45
C ILE A 140 1.14 -0.39 22.71
N PHE A 141 1.42 0.37 21.64
CA PHE A 141 2.68 0.22 20.90
C PHE A 141 3.90 0.51 21.76
N ARG A 142 3.84 1.54 22.61
CA ARG A 142 4.94 1.86 23.54
C ARG A 142 5.19 0.74 24.55
N ASP A 143 4.14 0.16 25.13
CA ASP A 143 4.24 -0.95 26.06
C ASP A 143 4.82 -2.22 25.41
N LEU A 144 4.55 -2.40 24.12
CA LEU A 144 5.16 -3.45 23.30
C LEU A 144 6.59 -3.13 22.84
N GLY A 145 7.15 -1.97 23.24
CA GLY A 145 8.51 -1.55 22.95
C GLY A 145 8.69 -0.86 21.59
N TYR A 146 7.62 -0.45 20.93
CA TYR A 146 7.69 0.36 19.71
C TYR A 146 7.92 1.83 20.02
N ARG A 147 8.61 2.53 19.12
CA ARG A 147 8.80 3.98 19.15
C ARG A 147 8.18 4.58 17.90
N GLY A 148 7.35 5.61 18.07
CA GLY A 148 6.77 6.39 16.99
C GLY A 148 7.30 7.82 17.03
N ILE A 149 7.59 8.38 15.86
CA ILE A 149 8.08 9.76 15.74
C ILE A 149 7.22 10.52 14.77
N ASP A 150 6.47 11.48 15.32
CA ASP A 150 5.72 12.42 14.49
C ASP A 150 6.62 13.57 14.02
N ARG A 151 6.37 14.07 12.83
CA ARG A 151 7.09 15.23 12.27
C ARG A 151 7.03 16.44 13.18
N ARG A 152 5.86 16.69 13.75
CA ARG A 152 5.57 17.57 14.91
C ARG A 152 4.40 16.97 15.66
N ALA A 153 4.29 17.26 16.95
CA ALA A 153 3.18 16.76 17.76
C ALA A 153 1.82 17.05 17.11
N GLY A 154 1.06 15.98 16.80
CA GLY A 154 -0.24 16.03 16.14
C GLY A 154 -0.23 16.35 14.65
N PHE A 155 0.93 16.36 14.00
CA PHE A 155 1.02 16.55 12.54
C PHE A 155 0.40 15.38 11.79
N ALA A 156 0.82 14.16 12.13
CA ALA A 156 0.31 12.97 11.47
C ALA A 156 -1.22 12.88 11.60
N GLN A 157 -1.76 13.06 12.80
CA GLN A 157 -3.20 13.03 13.05
C GLN A 157 -3.99 14.11 12.28
N ALA A 158 -3.35 15.26 11.99
CA ALA A 158 -3.99 16.37 11.30
C ALA A 158 -3.91 16.26 9.76
N PHE A 159 -2.88 15.62 9.20
CA PHE A 159 -2.55 15.73 7.78
C PHE A 159 -2.23 14.41 7.10
N CYS A 160 -1.99 13.33 7.86
CA CYS A 160 -1.67 12.01 7.32
C CYS A 160 -2.82 11.03 7.57
N ASN A 161 -2.64 9.81 7.10
CA ASN A 161 -3.53 8.68 7.35
C ASN A 161 -2.94 7.69 8.36
N THR A 162 -1.67 7.84 8.70
CA THR A 162 -0.91 6.94 9.58
C THR A 162 0.19 7.68 10.33
N LEU A 163 0.72 7.03 11.37
CA LEU A 163 1.95 7.36 12.07
C LEU A 163 2.80 6.09 12.18
N GLU A 164 4.03 6.14 11.71
CA GLU A 164 4.95 5.01 11.74
C GLU A 164 5.47 4.75 13.15
N PHE A 165 5.43 3.48 13.57
CA PHE A 165 6.07 2.96 14.76
C PHE A 165 7.09 1.89 14.36
N PHE A 166 8.21 1.88 15.04
CA PHE A 166 9.29 0.95 14.74
C PHE A 166 9.89 0.34 16.01
N LYS A 167 10.38 -0.88 15.87
CA LYS A 167 11.06 -1.63 16.91
C LYS A 167 12.19 -2.44 16.27
N ASP A 168 13.38 -2.44 16.89
CA ASP A 168 14.48 -3.32 16.48
C ASP A 168 14.34 -4.67 17.18
N ARG A 169 14.08 -5.70 16.39
CA ARG A 169 14.03 -7.09 16.84
C ARG A 169 14.43 -8.00 15.67
N HIS A 170 15.69 -8.42 15.64
CA HIS A 170 16.24 -9.16 14.51
C HIS A 170 16.02 -8.44 13.16
N GLY A 171 16.26 -7.12 13.15
CA GLY A 171 15.90 -6.18 12.09
C GLY A 171 14.67 -5.34 12.42
N TRP A 172 14.50 -4.26 11.69
CA TRP A 172 13.43 -3.31 11.92
C TRP A 172 12.05 -3.91 11.65
N ILE A 173 11.16 -3.81 12.64
CA ILE A 173 9.73 -4.07 12.49
C ILE A 173 9.03 -2.73 12.47
N ILE A 174 8.29 -2.49 11.40
CA ILE A 174 7.52 -1.27 11.17
C ILE A 174 6.05 -1.63 11.32
N VAL A 175 5.33 -0.81 12.08
CA VAL A 175 3.88 -0.89 12.27
C VAL A 175 3.27 0.45 11.98
N GLU A 176 2.25 0.48 11.13
CA GLU A 176 1.55 1.68 10.71
C GLU A 176 0.07 1.61 11.14
N PRO A 177 -0.32 2.19 12.30
CA PRO A 177 -1.73 2.40 12.60
C PRO A 177 -2.32 3.46 11.68
N HIS A 178 -3.28 3.05 10.87
CA HIS A 178 -4.08 3.89 9.99
C HIS A 178 -5.40 4.23 10.68
N TRP A 179 -5.92 5.43 10.51
CA TRP A 179 -7.26 5.82 10.98
C TRP A 179 -8.24 6.09 9.84
N THR A 180 -7.81 5.85 8.63
CA THR A 180 -8.63 5.84 7.42
C THR A 180 -8.06 4.86 6.39
N ILE A 181 -8.92 4.32 5.54
CA ILE A 181 -8.50 3.48 4.41
C ILE A 181 -8.05 4.30 3.20
N ALA A 182 -8.17 5.62 3.26
CA ALA A 182 -7.75 6.54 2.20
C ALA A 182 -6.37 7.12 2.48
N TYR A 183 -5.71 7.58 1.42
CA TYR A 183 -4.39 8.22 1.45
C TYR A 183 -4.50 9.71 1.15
N PRO A 184 -3.55 10.54 1.57
CA PRO A 184 -3.51 11.93 1.15
C PRO A 184 -3.55 12.05 -0.39
N PRO A 185 -4.34 12.98 -0.93
CA PRO A 185 -5.11 14.05 -0.26
C PRO A 185 -6.56 13.66 0.08
N PHE A 186 -6.92 12.39 0.12
CA PHE A 186 -8.30 11.91 0.25
C PHE A 186 -8.68 11.44 1.66
N VAL A 187 -7.83 11.69 2.66
CA VAL A 187 -7.92 11.13 4.03
C VAL A 187 -9.28 11.34 4.73
N ASP A 188 -9.93 12.48 4.51
CA ASP A 188 -11.18 12.85 5.14
C ASP A 188 -12.43 12.61 4.24
N ARG A 189 -12.28 11.89 3.12
CA ARG A 189 -13.37 11.71 2.18
C ARG A 189 -14.20 10.45 2.41
N VAL A 190 -13.62 9.44 3.03
CA VAL A 190 -14.29 8.16 3.27
C VAL A 190 -15.01 8.20 4.62
N ASP A 191 -16.29 7.77 4.65
CA ASP A 191 -17.04 7.56 5.90
C ASP A 191 -16.46 6.38 6.69
N MET A 192 -15.51 6.67 7.58
CA MET A 192 -14.85 5.65 8.37
C MET A 192 -15.79 4.96 9.38
N GLU A 193 -16.82 5.65 9.87
CA GLU A 193 -17.82 5.01 10.72
C GLU A 193 -18.66 4.01 9.93
N GLY A 194 -18.97 4.30 8.67
CA GLY A 194 -19.58 3.35 7.74
C GLY A 194 -18.67 2.14 7.49
N VAL A 195 -17.37 2.35 7.25
CA VAL A 195 -16.38 1.27 7.11
C VAL A 195 -16.39 0.37 8.35
N TRP A 196 -16.27 0.94 9.56
CA TRP A 196 -16.28 0.16 10.80
C TRP A 196 -17.60 -0.61 11.04
N ARG A 197 -18.75 -0.04 10.66
CA ARG A 197 -20.05 -0.76 10.75
C ARG A 197 -20.13 -1.97 9.83
N ARG A 198 -19.41 -1.96 8.72
CA ARG A 198 -19.35 -3.07 7.75
C ARG A 198 -18.27 -4.11 8.07
N CYS A 199 -17.32 -3.77 8.95
CA CYS A 199 -16.35 -4.76 9.40
C CYS A 199 -17.04 -5.95 10.06
N SER A 200 -16.52 -7.14 9.82
CA SER A 200 -16.96 -8.39 10.46
C SER A 200 -15.90 -8.91 11.41
N ARG A 201 -16.31 -9.75 12.37
CA ARG A 201 -15.35 -10.48 13.19
C ARG A 201 -14.75 -11.62 12.38
N GLY A 202 -13.46 -11.81 12.52
CA GLY A 202 -12.71 -12.86 11.87
C GLY A 202 -11.42 -13.14 12.63
N ARG A 203 -10.51 -13.87 12.00
CA ARG A 203 -9.26 -14.29 12.64
C ARG A 203 -8.10 -14.06 11.70
N VAL A 204 -7.02 -13.46 12.21
CA VAL A 204 -5.75 -13.28 11.51
C VAL A 204 -4.62 -13.73 12.43
N VAL A 205 -3.68 -14.51 11.91
CA VAL A 205 -2.58 -15.14 12.66
C VAL A 205 -3.04 -15.89 13.94
N GLY A 206 -4.26 -16.42 13.88
CA GLY A 206 -4.86 -17.17 15.00
C GLY A 206 -5.44 -16.30 16.13
N VAL A 207 -5.57 -14.98 15.96
CA VAL A 207 -6.18 -14.04 16.93
C VAL A 207 -7.46 -13.46 16.35
N ASP A 208 -8.51 -13.36 17.17
CA ASP A 208 -9.77 -12.76 16.79
C ASP A 208 -9.59 -11.24 16.60
N THR A 209 -10.08 -10.72 15.47
CA THR A 209 -9.91 -9.30 15.11
C THR A 209 -11.06 -8.85 14.21
N TRP A 210 -11.03 -7.59 13.76
CA TRP A 210 -11.94 -7.09 12.76
C TRP A 210 -11.35 -7.25 11.36
N LEU A 211 -12.20 -7.55 10.39
CA LEU A 211 -11.86 -7.66 8.96
C LEU A 211 -12.69 -6.66 8.16
N LEU A 212 -12.07 -6.01 7.18
CA LEU A 212 -12.79 -5.14 6.27
C LEU A 212 -13.76 -5.95 5.39
N ALA A 213 -14.92 -5.33 5.10
CA ALA A 213 -15.80 -5.83 4.05
C ALA A 213 -15.04 -5.85 2.71
N PRO A 214 -15.36 -6.79 1.80
CA PRO A 214 -14.66 -6.92 0.52
C PRO A 214 -14.61 -5.64 -0.30
N GLU A 215 -15.68 -4.84 -0.30
CA GLU A 215 -15.77 -3.58 -1.03
C GLU A 215 -14.85 -2.51 -0.45
N ASP A 216 -14.79 -2.40 0.88
CA ASP A 216 -13.92 -1.44 1.56
C ASP A 216 -12.45 -1.83 1.39
N LEU A 217 -12.14 -3.12 1.42
CA LEU A 217 -10.81 -3.64 1.13
C LEU A 217 -10.42 -3.38 -0.33
N LEU A 218 -11.33 -3.62 -1.29
CA LEU A 218 -11.08 -3.34 -2.71
C LEU A 218 -10.82 -1.86 -2.95
N LEU A 219 -11.62 -0.98 -2.34
CA LEU A 219 -11.41 0.47 -2.39
C LEU A 219 -10.03 0.84 -1.82
N HIS A 220 -9.67 0.31 -0.64
CA HIS A 220 -8.37 0.54 -0.01
C HIS A 220 -7.20 0.11 -0.90
N LEU A 221 -7.26 -1.09 -1.50
CA LEU A 221 -6.22 -1.60 -2.39
C LEU A 221 -6.07 -0.72 -3.64
N CYS A 222 -7.17 -0.26 -4.22
CA CYS A 222 -7.14 0.67 -5.35
C CYS A 222 -6.50 2.01 -4.98
N LEU A 223 -6.86 2.57 -3.82
CA LEU A 223 -6.28 3.81 -3.32
C LEU A 223 -4.77 3.66 -3.03
N HIS A 224 -4.37 2.54 -2.46
CA HIS A 224 -2.97 2.23 -2.20
C HIS A 224 -2.15 2.12 -3.50
N LEU A 225 -2.70 1.45 -4.52
CA LEU A 225 -2.06 1.33 -5.83
C LEU A 225 -1.83 2.71 -6.46
N VAL A 226 -2.80 3.63 -6.35
CA VAL A 226 -2.68 5.00 -6.88
C VAL A 226 -1.68 5.83 -6.08
N HIS A 227 -1.68 5.70 -4.76
CA HIS A 227 -0.78 6.42 -3.87
C HIS A 227 0.70 6.20 -4.24
N ARG A 228 1.09 4.97 -4.57
CA ARG A 228 2.45 4.65 -5.05
C ARG A 228 2.66 4.93 -6.54
N GLY A 229 1.61 5.13 -7.29
CA GLY A 229 1.68 5.48 -8.71
C GLY A 229 2.42 4.43 -9.54
N GLY A 230 3.22 4.89 -10.52
CA GLY A 230 3.94 4.02 -11.46
C GLY A 230 5.08 3.19 -10.86
N THR A 231 5.39 3.36 -9.57
CA THR A 231 6.39 2.55 -8.86
C THR A 231 5.75 1.38 -8.08
N ALA A 232 4.42 1.27 -8.11
CA ALA A 232 3.72 0.21 -7.41
C ALA A 232 4.12 -1.19 -7.94
N PRO A 233 4.41 -2.15 -7.07
CA PRO A 233 4.68 -3.52 -7.47
C PRO A 233 3.48 -4.14 -8.20
N LEU A 234 3.73 -5.00 -9.18
CA LEU A 234 2.68 -5.74 -9.89
C LEU A 234 1.86 -6.64 -8.95
N LEU A 235 2.45 -7.08 -7.86
CA LEU A 235 1.79 -7.82 -6.78
C LEU A 235 0.48 -7.13 -6.34
N TRP A 236 0.46 -5.81 -6.22
CA TRP A 236 -0.73 -5.08 -5.75
C TRP A 236 -1.88 -5.09 -6.77
N SER A 237 -1.55 -5.04 -8.06
CA SER A 237 -2.56 -5.24 -9.11
C SER A 237 -3.09 -6.68 -9.12
N TYR A 238 -2.21 -7.64 -8.87
CA TYR A 238 -2.59 -9.04 -8.74
C TYR A 238 -3.49 -9.29 -7.53
N GLU A 239 -3.25 -8.63 -6.40
CA GLU A 239 -4.09 -8.73 -5.20
C GLU A 239 -5.51 -8.18 -5.43
N ILE A 240 -5.63 -7.09 -6.18
CA ILE A 240 -6.94 -6.57 -6.63
C ILE A 240 -7.65 -7.62 -7.51
N ASP A 241 -6.95 -8.21 -8.49
CA ASP A 241 -7.51 -9.26 -9.35
C ASP A 241 -7.94 -10.49 -8.54
N ARG A 242 -7.09 -10.94 -7.61
CA ARG A 242 -7.39 -12.09 -6.75
C ARG A 242 -8.59 -11.84 -5.86
N LEU A 243 -8.66 -10.66 -5.21
CA LEU A 243 -9.80 -10.29 -4.38
C LEU A 243 -11.10 -10.30 -5.17
N VAL A 244 -11.11 -9.69 -6.37
CA VAL A 244 -12.30 -9.69 -7.23
C VAL A 244 -12.72 -11.10 -7.61
N ARG A 245 -11.80 -11.97 -8.02
CA ARG A 245 -12.13 -13.36 -8.41
C ARG A 245 -12.61 -14.21 -7.25
N GLN A 246 -12.02 -14.03 -6.07
CA GLN A 246 -12.30 -14.86 -4.91
C GLN A 246 -13.59 -14.45 -4.20
N GLU A 247 -13.89 -13.14 -4.19
CA GLU A 247 -15.07 -12.57 -3.56
C GLU A 247 -16.17 -12.23 -4.58
N GLU A 248 -16.11 -12.74 -5.81
CA GLU A 248 -17.02 -12.37 -6.91
C GLU A 248 -18.49 -12.45 -6.51
N ALA A 249 -18.88 -13.49 -5.77
CA ALA A 249 -20.26 -13.70 -5.31
C ALA A 249 -20.61 -12.82 -4.09
N ALA A 250 -19.63 -12.38 -3.30
CA ALA A 250 -19.83 -11.61 -2.07
C ALA A 250 -19.72 -10.10 -2.29
N LEU A 251 -19.06 -9.65 -3.37
CA LEU A 251 -18.85 -8.24 -3.68
C LEU A 251 -20.16 -7.53 -4.02
N ASP A 252 -20.57 -6.61 -3.17
CA ASP A 252 -21.66 -5.67 -3.46
C ASP A 252 -21.13 -4.50 -4.30
N TRP A 253 -21.16 -4.67 -5.61
CA TRP A 253 -20.71 -3.66 -6.57
C TRP A 253 -21.48 -2.34 -6.45
N HIS A 254 -22.77 -2.39 -6.12
CA HIS A 254 -23.57 -1.18 -5.91
C HIS A 254 -23.04 -0.38 -4.73
N ARG A 255 -22.74 -1.03 -3.62
CA ARG A 255 -22.13 -0.42 -2.44
C ARG A 255 -20.78 0.21 -2.75
N LEU A 256 -19.91 -0.50 -3.49
CA LEU A 256 -18.61 0.04 -3.91
C LEU A 256 -18.79 1.35 -4.69
N VAL A 257 -19.72 1.39 -5.65
CA VAL A 257 -20.02 2.60 -6.46
C VAL A 257 -20.57 3.72 -5.59
N VAL A 258 -21.49 3.43 -4.68
CA VAL A 258 -22.05 4.43 -3.75
C VAL A 258 -20.97 5.01 -2.86
N THR A 259 -20.15 4.17 -2.22
CA THR A 259 -19.05 4.61 -1.36
C THR A 259 -18.02 5.45 -2.14
N ALA A 260 -17.67 5.02 -3.36
CA ALA A 260 -16.78 5.79 -4.22
C ALA A 260 -17.36 7.16 -4.60
N ARG A 261 -18.65 7.23 -4.88
CA ARG A 261 -19.37 8.48 -5.23
C ARG A 261 -19.44 9.44 -4.06
N GLU A 262 -19.82 8.96 -2.88
CA GLU A 262 -19.88 9.78 -1.65
C GLU A 262 -18.49 10.36 -1.30
N ALA A 263 -17.43 9.62 -1.58
CA ALA A 263 -16.06 10.04 -1.38
C ALA A 263 -15.47 10.87 -2.55
N GLY A 264 -16.18 10.97 -3.71
CA GLY A 264 -15.67 11.61 -4.92
C GLY A 264 -14.46 10.89 -5.51
N LEU A 265 -14.44 9.56 -5.48
CA LEU A 265 -13.32 8.70 -5.90
C LEU A 265 -13.64 7.86 -7.15
N GLU A 266 -14.79 8.11 -7.82
CA GLU A 266 -15.26 7.29 -8.95
C GLU A 266 -14.26 7.25 -10.09
N SER A 267 -13.76 8.41 -10.52
CA SER A 267 -12.77 8.50 -11.62
C SER A 267 -11.47 7.77 -11.29
N LEU A 268 -11.01 7.86 -10.04
CA LEU A 268 -9.82 7.17 -9.57
C LEU A 268 -10.04 5.64 -9.60
N LEU A 269 -11.16 5.19 -9.06
CA LEU A 269 -11.51 3.77 -9.00
C LEU A 269 -11.70 3.19 -10.40
N SER A 270 -12.44 3.87 -11.29
CA SER A 270 -12.62 3.49 -12.69
C SER A 270 -11.29 3.28 -13.42
N ARG A 271 -10.38 4.26 -13.31
CA ARG A 271 -9.05 4.18 -13.95
C ARG A 271 -8.20 3.07 -13.38
N THR A 272 -8.27 2.83 -12.08
CA THR A 272 -7.47 1.79 -11.42
C THR A 272 -7.97 0.41 -11.80
N LEU A 273 -9.27 0.16 -11.65
CA LEU A 273 -9.90 -1.11 -12.01
C LEU A 273 -9.77 -1.38 -13.52
N GLY A 274 -9.93 -0.36 -14.37
CA GLY A 274 -9.73 -0.49 -15.80
C GLY A 274 -8.30 -0.92 -16.19
N LYS A 275 -7.28 -0.38 -15.49
CA LYS A 275 -5.88 -0.80 -15.68
C LYS A 275 -5.64 -2.24 -15.23
N VAL A 276 -6.18 -2.62 -14.07
CA VAL A 276 -6.04 -4.00 -13.55
C VAL A 276 -6.73 -4.99 -14.49
N ARG A 277 -7.94 -4.67 -14.98
CA ARG A 277 -8.65 -5.47 -15.99
C ARG A 277 -7.85 -5.63 -17.28
N ALA A 278 -7.31 -4.53 -17.80
CA ALA A 278 -6.52 -4.57 -19.03
C ALA A 278 -5.23 -5.40 -18.88
N LEU A 279 -4.65 -5.41 -17.67
CA LEU A 279 -3.41 -6.12 -17.39
C LEU A 279 -3.62 -7.60 -17.10
N LEU A 280 -4.64 -7.97 -16.33
CA LEU A 280 -4.84 -9.30 -15.77
C LEU A 280 -6.15 -9.99 -16.24
N ALA A 281 -6.91 -9.35 -17.13
CA ALA A 281 -8.22 -9.81 -17.57
C ALA A 281 -9.20 -10.07 -16.39
N THR A 282 -9.14 -9.18 -15.39
CA THR A 282 -9.98 -9.25 -14.18
C THR A 282 -11.48 -9.23 -14.55
N PRO A 283 -12.33 -10.12 -13.99
CA PRO A 283 -13.75 -10.20 -14.33
C PRO A 283 -14.54 -9.06 -13.67
N LEU A 284 -14.44 -7.86 -14.21
CA LEU A 284 -15.19 -6.70 -13.76
C LEU A 284 -16.44 -6.50 -14.61
N PRO A 285 -17.64 -6.30 -14.00
CA PRO A 285 -18.84 -6.01 -14.77
C PRO A 285 -18.73 -4.68 -15.53
N ASP A 286 -18.95 -4.67 -16.85
CA ASP A 286 -18.87 -3.46 -17.70
C ASP A 286 -19.70 -2.32 -17.14
N ARG A 287 -20.93 -2.60 -16.71
CA ARG A 287 -21.84 -1.63 -16.09
C ARG A 287 -21.21 -0.86 -14.92
N ILE A 288 -20.34 -1.49 -14.15
CA ILE A 288 -19.69 -0.87 -13.00
C ILE A 288 -18.62 0.11 -13.45
N LEU A 289 -17.79 -0.28 -14.43
CA LEU A 289 -16.80 0.61 -15.01
C LEU A 289 -17.46 1.82 -15.68
N ASP A 290 -18.58 1.62 -16.39
CA ASP A 290 -19.35 2.70 -17.02
C ASP A 290 -19.95 3.66 -15.98
N GLN A 291 -20.53 3.14 -14.89
CA GLN A 291 -21.06 3.96 -13.81
C GLN A 291 -19.99 4.82 -13.14
N LEU A 292 -18.80 4.25 -12.93
CA LEU A 292 -17.66 4.96 -12.35
C LEU A 292 -17.03 5.96 -13.33
N ALA A 293 -17.02 5.66 -14.63
CA ALA A 293 -16.40 6.51 -15.66
C ALA A 293 -17.24 7.76 -15.98
N ASN A 294 -18.57 7.64 -15.89
CA ASN A 294 -19.52 8.73 -16.22
C ASN A 294 -19.67 9.77 -15.09
N ALA A 295 -18.96 9.61 -13.98
CA ALA A 295 -19.00 10.58 -12.91
C ALA A 295 -18.26 11.88 -13.31
N PRO A 296 -18.87 13.07 -13.07
CA PRO A 296 -18.22 14.34 -13.36
C PRO A 296 -17.03 14.52 -12.41
N ALA A 297 -15.82 14.36 -12.95
CA ALA A 297 -14.61 14.66 -12.17
C ALA A 297 -14.34 16.18 -12.21
N PRO A 298 -14.25 16.87 -11.07
CA PRO A 298 -13.77 18.25 -11.04
C PRO A 298 -12.40 18.34 -11.74
N PHE A 299 -12.21 19.33 -12.58
CA PHE A 299 -10.99 19.50 -13.41
C PHE A 299 -9.68 19.38 -12.61
N LEU A 300 -9.65 19.95 -11.41
CA LEU A 300 -8.50 19.84 -10.48
C LEU A 300 -8.29 18.41 -9.96
N GLU A 301 -9.35 17.66 -9.68
CA GLU A 301 -9.22 16.27 -9.22
C GLU A 301 -8.68 15.35 -10.30
N GLY A 302 -9.12 15.49 -11.54
CA GLY A 302 -8.58 14.73 -12.66
C GLY A 302 -7.07 14.97 -12.85
N ARG A 303 -6.60 16.21 -12.65
CA ARG A 303 -5.17 16.55 -12.69
C ARG A 303 -4.40 16.02 -11.48
N LEU A 304 -4.98 16.09 -10.27
CA LEU A 304 -4.36 15.54 -9.06
C LEU A 304 -4.26 14.00 -9.13
N VAL A 305 -5.30 13.33 -9.55
CA VAL A 305 -5.29 11.88 -9.79
C VAL A 305 -4.27 11.53 -10.89
N GLY A 306 -4.20 12.33 -11.95
CA GLY A 306 -3.18 12.19 -13.00
C GLY A 306 -1.75 12.37 -12.47
N LEU A 307 -1.53 13.34 -11.60
CA LEU A 307 -0.25 13.60 -10.94
C LEU A 307 0.17 12.44 -10.04
N LEU A 308 -0.75 11.94 -9.21
CA LEU A 308 -0.50 10.82 -8.31
C LEU A 308 -0.29 9.51 -9.07
N ALA A 309 -1.09 9.24 -10.10
CA ALA A 309 -0.98 8.04 -10.94
C ALA A 309 0.18 8.09 -11.94
N GLY A 310 0.77 9.25 -12.19
CA GLY A 310 1.92 9.43 -13.09
C GLY A 310 3.21 8.95 -12.43
N GLY A 311 3.85 7.94 -13.03
CA GLY A 311 5.01 7.18 -12.55
C GLY A 311 6.32 7.92 -12.30
N SER A 312 6.32 9.08 -11.70
CA SER A 312 7.55 9.72 -11.24
C SER A 312 7.58 9.70 -9.70
N SER A 313 8.63 9.10 -9.13
CA SER A 313 8.96 9.15 -7.72
C SER A 313 9.14 10.61 -7.30
N VAL A 314 8.16 11.19 -6.61
CA VAL A 314 8.33 12.54 -6.06
C VAL A 314 7.71 12.53 -4.67
N ASP A 315 8.54 12.45 -3.66
CA ASP A 315 8.16 12.62 -2.25
C ASP A 315 7.43 13.95 -1.99
N GLY A 316 7.57 14.90 -2.91
CA GLY A 316 6.88 16.20 -2.88
C GLY A 316 5.49 16.24 -3.50
N LYS A 317 5.05 15.23 -4.30
CA LYS A 317 3.75 15.28 -5.01
C LYS A 317 2.57 15.25 -4.06
N GLU A 318 2.61 14.33 -3.09
CA GLU A 318 1.57 14.20 -2.08
C GLU A 318 1.51 15.43 -1.21
N SER A 319 2.68 15.94 -0.79
CA SER A 319 2.78 17.17 -0.01
C SER A 319 2.21 18.35 -0.77
N LEU A 320 2.49 18.46 -2.07
CA LEU A 320 1.95 19.51 -2.92
C LEU A 320 0.44 19.33 -3.16
N ALA A 321 0.00 18.11 -3.48
CA ALA A 321 -1.42 17.80 -3.66
C ALA A 321 -2.22 18.10 -2.41
N LEU A 322 -1.71 17.74 -1.24
CA LEU A 322 -2.35 18.03 0.04
C LEU A 322 -2.41 19.53 0.31
N LEU A 323 -1.32 20.28 0.03
CA LEU A 323 -1.30 21.73 0.19
C LEU A 323 -2.39 22.44 -0.66
N PHE A 324 -2.66 21.94 -1.87
CA PHE A 324 -3.73 22.47 -2.73
C PHE A 324 -5.13 22.09 -2.25
N THR A 325 -5.31 20.92 -1.69
CA THR A 325 -6.62 20.39 -1.27
C THR A 325 -7.03 20.82 0.13
N LEU A 326 -6.09 21.16 1.01
CA LEU A 326 -6.38 21.67 2.36
C LEU A 326 -7.28 22.90 2.31
N LYS A 327 -8.35 22.90 3.12
CA LYS A 327 -9.26 24.03 3.27
C LYS A 327 -8.76 25.02 4.31
N GLY A 328 -8.71 26.29 3.93
CA GLY A 328 -8.37 27.41 4.83
C GLY A 328 -6.86 27.69 4.94
N PHE A 329 -6.54 28.98 5.01
CA PHE A 329 -5.15 29.48 5.07
C PHE A 329 -4.38 28.97 6.30
N ARG A 330 -5.03 28.89 7.47
CA ARG A 330 -4.39 28.42 8.71
C ARG A 330 -3.93 26.96 8.62
N ALA A 331 -4.73 26.08 8.00
CA ALA A 331 -4.35 24.69 7.80
C ALA A 331 -3.17 24.58 6.83
N LYS A 332 -3.21 25.29 5.70
CA LYS A 332 -2.10 25.38 4.74
C LYS A 332 -0.81 25.88 5.37
N LEU A 333 -0.89 26.94 6.18
CA LEU A 333 0.27 27.50 6.86
C LEU A 333 0.84 26.52 7.90
N LYS A 334 -0.02 25.88 8.73
CA LYS A 334 0.38 24.88 9.71
C LYS A 334 1.07 23.72 9.03
N TYR A 335 0.52 23.23 7.92
CA TYR A 335 1.08 22.15 7.12
C TYR A 335 2.45 22.54 6.55
N ALA A 336 2.54 23.69 5.87
CA ALA A 336 3.79 24.17 5.26
C ALA A 336 4.90 24.38 6.32
N LEU A 337 4.58 24.97 7.46
CA LEU A 337 5.54 25.16 8.56
C LEU A 337 6.05 23.83 9.11
N ALA A 338 5.18 22.84 9.28
CA ALA A 338 5.59 21.52 9.75
C ALA A 338 6.41 20.74 8.73
N LEU A 339 6.15 20.94 7.43
CA LEU A 339 6.99 20.39 6.36
C LEU A 339 8.40 21.00 6.36
N LEU A 340 8.49 22.32 6.46
CA LEU A 340 9.76 23.05 6.36
C LEU A 340 10.57 22.92 7.65
N PHE A 341 9.91 22.94 8.80
CA PHE A 341 10.52 22.96 10.12
C PHE A 341 9.97 21.84 11.01
N PRO A 342 10.26 20.56 10.72
CA PRO A 342 9.88 19.45 11.61
C PRO A 342 10.58 19.59 12.97
N SER A 343 10.20 18.75 13.94
CA SER A 343 10.85 18.74 15.24
C SER A 343 12.33 18.35 15.14
N PRO A 344 13.19 18.83 16.04
CA PRO A 344 14.59 18.39 16.08
C PRO A 344 14.74 16.89 16.25
N GLU A 345 13.86 16.26 17.02
CA GLU A 345 13.83 14.81 17.21
C GLU A 345 13.56 14.06 15.89
N PHE A 346 12.52 14.48 15.14
CA PHE A 346 12.26 13.94 13.80
C PHE A 346 13.47 14.11 12.88
N MET A 347 14.09 15.30 12.87
CA MET A 347 15.26 15.56 12.03
C MET A 347 16.45 14.66 12.39
N ARG A 348 16.70 14.41 13.68
CA ARG A 348 17.79 13.52 14.11
C ARG A 348 17.59 12.10 13.63
N VAL A 349 16.38 11.57 13.75
CA VAL A 349 16.07 10.19 13.34
C VAL A 349 16.03 10.06 11.82
N GLU A 350 15.30 10.94 11.15
CA GLU A 350 15.12 10.91 9.67
C GLU A 350 16.46 11.03 8.91
N TYR A 351 17.38 11.85 9.42
CA TYR A 351 18.67 12.11 8.76
C TYR A 351 19.85 11.43 9.45
N GLY A 352 19.62 10.59 10.47
CA GLY A 352 20.67 9.88 11.19
C GLY A 352 21.71 10.83 11.86
N LEU A 353 21.23 11.98 12.41
CA LEU A 353 22.14 13.01 12.93
C LEU A 353 22.63 12.66 14.33
N THR A 354 23.94 12.81 14.54
CA THR A 354 24.61 12.53 15.82
C THR A 354 25.07 13.79 16.57
N SER A 355 25.02 14.97 15.92
CA SER A 355 25.46 16.22 16.51
C SER A 355 24.53 17.39 16.23
N GLU A 356 24.52 18.40 17.10
CA GLU A 356 23.70 19.62 16.96
C GLU A 356 24.14 20.47 15.75
N THR A 357 25.42 20.47 15.40
CA THR A 357 25.93 21.21 14.23
C THR A 357 25.40 20.66 12.92
N GLN A 358 25.12 19.36 12.84
CA GLN A 358 24.52 18.73 11.67
C GLN A 358 23.04 19.12 11.50
N LEU A 359 22.36 19.46 12.58
CA LEU A 359 20.94 19.77 12.56
C LEU A 359 20.62 20.99 11.67
N GLY A 360 21.39 22.09 11.81
CA GLY A 360 21.24 23.28 10.99
C GLY A 360 21.45 22.99 9.48
N VAL A 361 22.47 22.20 9.16
CA VAL A 361 22.74 21.79 7.78
C VAL A 361 21.62 20.91 7.23
N ALA A 362 21.07 20.01 8.04
CA ALA A 362 19.95 19.15 7.63
C ALA A 362 18.69 19.95 7.33
N TYR A 363 18.35 20.97 8.15
CA TYR A 363 17.24 21.89 7.86
C TYR A 363 17.45 22.66 6.56
N LEU A 364 18.67 23.13 6.28
CA LEU A 364 18.97 23.84 5.05
C LEU A 364 18.86 22.92 3.82
N ARG A 365 19.38 21.68 3.91
CA ARG A 365 19.24 20.66 2.85
C ARG A 365 17.78 20.35 2.57
N ARG A 366 16.99 20.14 3.64
CA ARG A 366 15.56 19.87 3.55
C ARG A 366 14.80 21.04 2.89
N PHE A 367 15.07 22.27 3.30
CA PHE A 367 14.46 23.46 2.70
C PHE A 367 14.74 23.53 1.21
N ARG A 368 16.02 23.39 0.79
CA ARG A 368 16.39 23.40 -0.63
C ARG A 368 15.70 22.29 -1.41
N PHE A 369 15.66 21.10 -0.86
CA PHE A 369 14.99 19.96 -1.49
C PHE A 369 13.49 20.22 -1.69
N LEU A 370 12.78 20.67 -0.65
CA LEU A 370 11.33 20.94 -0.72
C LEU A 370 11.00 22.08 -1.69
N VAL A 371 11.81 23.14 -1.71
CA VAL A 371 11.62 24.24 -2.66
C VAL A 371 11.81 23.75 -4.11
N TRP A 372 12.89 22.97 -4.35
CA TRP A 372 13.16 22.43 -5.68
C TRP A 372 12.07 21.45 -6.15
N GLU A 373 11.63 20.53 -5.31
CA GLU A 373 10.53 19.61 -5.61
C GLU A 373 9.19 20.34 -5.79
N GLY A 374 8.91 21.35 -4.97
CA GLY A 374 7.73 22.21 -5.12
C GLY A 374 7.69 22.91 -6.47
N CYS A 375 8.79 23.51 -6.90
CA CYS A 375 8.90 24.16 -8.22
C CYS A 375 8.68 23.15 -9.37
N ARG A 376 9.29 21.97 -9.30
CA ARG A 376 9.08 20.89 -10.30
C ARG A 376 7.64 20.40 -10.33
N GLY A 377 7.01 20.28 -9.16
CA GLY A 377 5.61 19.86 -9.05
C GLY A 377 4.65 20.86 -9.68
N ILE A 378 4.87 22.16 -9.43
CA ILE A 378 4.05 23.25 -10.00
C ILE A 378 4.18 23.27 -11.54
N VAL A 379 5.39 23.17 -12.07
CA VAL A 379 5.61 23.14 -13.53
C VAL A 379 4.83 21.99 -14.18
N ARG A 380 4.79 20.82 -13.54
CA ARG A 380 4.02 19.67 -14.06
C ARG A 380 2.51 19.79 -13.89
N LEU A 381 2.04 20.57 -12.92
CA LEU A 381 0.60 20.84 -12.75
C LEU A 381 0.09 21.82 -13.82
N ILE A 382 0.95 22.70 -14.32
CA ILE A 382 0.61 23.73 -15.32
C ILE A 382 0.77 23.18 -16.74
N ALA A 383 1.74 22.30 -16.99
CA ALA A 383 1.95 21.62 -18.27
C ALA A 383 0.93 20.51 -18.50
#